data_47a0cdd582a0bb9d8737cc8ab9a7446c
#
_entry.id   47a0cdd582a0bb9d8737cc8ab9a7446c
#
_cell.length_a   1.000
_cell.length_b   1.000
_cell.length_c   1.000
_cell.angle_alpha   90.00
_cell.angle_beta   90.00
_cell.angle_gamma   90.00
#
_symmetry.space_group_name_H-M   'P 1'
#
loop_
_entity.id
_entity.type
_entity.pdbx_description
1 polymer ?
#
loop_
_entity_poly.entity_id
_entity_poly.type
_entity_poly.pdbx_seq_one_letter_code
_entity_poly.pdbx_strand_id
1 'polypeptide(L)'
;MFLFRQKSRNQADNLAKNMDYQDNIKKLFGIRVADMDTADKYLRRLAPEYLESVKQDMFRQLIKSKVLHKYRLKGKYLLAIDGSGLQSYDYEPYPGCPHKEYKSGKKVWTTYILEAKIVTHNGFSLSLASEWIENGDENKFSKQDSEQKAFKRLIKRIKKDFPRLPLILLLDGLYPNNSIFNIAKENAYDFLITLKDGNLKSVQEQISDKQLFKQYQESGWVGADKKKLIKERYRIYEDIRYKNHKLYVLETIVEKKERDTDKKEETRFVFISNIRAEKSTAHQLSNTARMRWKIENEGFNKQKNQDYALTHKFSRTSFTATKNYYQLLQIADMVHQLSFKLIAVKEFVKRYGLTIKALIQKILSYLSMPDIFDIELIEELLTKKQQLRY
;
A
#
# COMPACT_ATOMS: atom_id res chain seq x y z
N MET A 1 10.58 -12.28 -13.34
CA MET A 1 9.79 -11.24 -14.00
C MET A 1 9.70 -9.95 -13.16
N PHE A 2 8.94 -9.88 -12.08
CA PHE A 2 8.70 -8.62 -11.32
C PHE A 2 9.95 -8.04 -10.63
N LEU A 3 10.86 -8.86 -10.11
CA LEU A 3 12.12 -8.39 -9.53
C LEU A 3 12.99 -7.60 -10.53
N PHE A 4 12.89 -7.93 -11.81
CA PHE A 4 13.60 -7.21 -12.87
C PHE A 4 12.70 -6.29 -13.70
N ARG A 5 11.51 -5.98 -13.18
CA ARG A 5 10.53 -5.06 -13.78
C ARG A 5 10.19 -5.38 -15.24
N GLN A 6 10.14 -6.67 -15.56
CA GLN A 6 9.64 -7.11 -16.86
C GLN A 6 8.11 -6.95 -16.88
N LYS A 7 7.62 -6.08 -17.76
CA LYS A 7 6.22 -5.63 -17.76
C LYS A 7 5.26 -6.58 -18.49
N SER A 8 5.80 -7.62 -19.12
CA SER A 8 5.01 -8.66 -19.79
C SER A 8 5.70 -10.02 -19.73
N ARG A 9 4.94 -11.08 -19.95
CA ARG A 9 5.47 -12.43 -20.06
C ARG A 9 6.50 -12.53 -21.19
N ASN A 10 6.22 -11.95 -22.37
CA ASN A 10 7.14 -11.97 -23.50
C ASN A 10 8.49 -11.30 -23.19
N GLN A 11 8.51 -10.21 -22.41
CA GLN A 11 9.78 -9.60 -21.99
C GLN A 11 10.56 -10.52 -21.05
N ALA A 12 9.87 -11.21 -20.14
CA ALA A 12 10.51 -12.18 -19.25
C ALA A 12 11.03 -13.40 -20.00
N ASP A 13 10.31 -13.89 -21.01
CA ASP A 13 10.75 -15.02 -21.85
C ASP A 13 11.96 -14.64 -22.70
N ASN A 14 12.00 -13.43 -23.24
CA ASN A 14 13.17 -12.97 -24.02
C ASN A 14 14.43 -12.88 -23.15
N LEU A 15 14.29 -12.47 -21.89
CA LEU A 15 15.37 -12.50 -20.92
C LEU A 15 15.78 -13.93 -20.58
N ALA A 16 14.83 -14.84 -20.38
CA ALA A 16 15.07 -16.25 -20.07
C ALA A 16 15.72 -17.03 -21.21
N LYS A 17 15.68 -16.55 -22.46
CA LYS A 17 16.39 -17.15 -23.60
C LYS A 17 17.89 -16.87 -23.62
N ASN A 18 18.37 -15.90 -22.85
CA ASN A 18 19.79 -15.62 -22.75
C ASN A 18 20.46 -16.70 -21.89
N MET A 19 21.45 -17.42 -22.46
CA MET A 19 22.12 -18.53 -21.80
C MET A 19 22.93 -18.06 -20.59
N ASP A 20 23.69 -16.98 -20.73
CA ASP A 20 24.49 -16.42 -19.63
C ASP A 20 23.59 -16.02 -18.45
N TYR A 21 22.42 -15.44 -18.74
CA TYR A 21 21.44 -15.13 -17.73
C TYR A 21 20.95 -16.39 -16.99
N GLN A 22 20.63 -17.46 -17.72
CA GLN A 22 20.22 -18.73 -17.11
C GLN A 22 21.32 -19.32 -16.23
N ASP A 23 22.55 -19.33 -16.71
CA ASP A 23 23.72 -19.89 -16.01
C ASP A 23 24.02 -19.07 -14.74
N ASN A 24 23.97 -17.73 -14.84
CA ASN A 24 24.17 -16.86 -13.68
C ASN A 24 23.05 -17.01 -12.64
N ILE A 25 21.80 -17.13 -13.06
CA ILE A 25 20.68 -17.40 -12.12
C ILE A 25 20.85 -18.76 -11.45
N LYS A 26 21.30 -19.79 -12.21
CA LYS A 26 21.58 -21.10 -11.65
C LYS A 26 22.74 -21.06 -10.67
N LYS A 27 23.84 -20.35 -11.00
CA LYS A 27 24.98 -20.15 -10.08
C LYS A 27 24.57 -19.45 -8.80
N LEU A 28 23.82 -18.32 -8.90
CA LEU A 28 23.48 -17.48 -7.77
C LEU A 28 22.38 -18.07 -6.87
N PHE A 29 21.42 -18.78 -7.42
CA PHE A 29 20.20 -19.19 -6.71
C PHE A 29 19.93 -20.69 -6.76
N GLY A 30 20.74 -21.49 -7.47
CA GLY A 30 20.53 -22.92 -7.61
C GLY A 30 19.27 -23.31 -8.41
N ILE A 31 18.66 -22.38 -9.13
CA ILE A 31 17.39 -22.60 -9.83
C ILE A 31 17.55 -22.45 -11.35
N ARG A 32 16.72 -23.17 -12.08
CA ARG A 32 16.58 -23.00 -13.54
C ARG A 32 15.43 -22.03 -13.82
N VAL A 33 15.65 -21.11 -14.74
CA VAL A 33 14.58 -20.19 -15.19
C VAL A 33 13.64 -20.95 -16.13
N ALA A 34 12.36 -21.04 -15.73
CA ALA A 34 11.32 -21.60 -16.59
C ALA A 34 10.78 -20.52 -17.55
N ASP A 35 10.28 -20.97 -18.70
CA ASP A 35 9.49 -20.09 -19.57
C ASP A 35 8.19 -19.64 -18.89
N MET A 36 7.63 -18.51 -19.33
CA MET A 36 6.47 -17.92 -18.69
C MET A 36 5.17 -18.68 -18.97
N ASP A 37 5.12 -19.52 -19.97
CA ASP A 37 3.96 -20.40 -20.21
C ASP A 37 3.92 -21.53 -19.21
N THR A 38 5.05 -22.13 -18.91
CA THR A 38 5.21 -23.11 -17.83
C THR A 38 4.88 -22.47 -16.47
N ALA A 39 5.41 -21.29 -16.21
CA ALA A 39 5.10 -20.53 -14.99
C ALA A 39 3.59 -20.24 -14.86
N ASP A 40 2.92 -19.79 -15.94
CA ASP A 40 1.48 -19.51 -15.94
C ASP A 40 0.67 -20.79 -15.69
N LYS A 41 1.01 -21.91 -16.33
CA LYS A 41 0.37 -23.21 -16.08
C LYS A 41 0.45 -23.63 -14.61
N TYR A 42 1.59 -23.40 -13.97
CA TYR A 42 1.78 -23.66 -12.56
C TYR A 42 0.93 -22.72 -11.70
N LEU A 43 0.95 -21.40 -11.99
CA LEU A 43 0.19 -20.40 -11.24
C LEU A 43 -1.33 -20.56 -11.37
N ARG A 44 -1.84 -21.21 -12.42
CA ARG A 44 -3.26 -21.56 -12.55
C ARG A 44 -3.72 -22.61 -11.53
N ARG A 45 -2.80 -23.45 -11.04
CA ARG A 45 -3.05 -24.56 -10.11
C ARG A 45 -2.67 -24.24 -8.67
N LEU A 46 -1.77 -23.29 -8.48
CA LEU A 46 -1.30 -22.89 -7.15
C LEU A 46 -2.40 -22.13 -6.43
N ALA A 47 -2.77 -22.56 -5.23
CA ALA A 47 -3.67 -21.81 -4.38
C ALA A 47 -3.05 -20.47 -3.98
N PRO A 48 -3.74 -19.32 -4.19
CA PRO A 48 -3.17 -17.99 -3.96
C PRO A 48 -2.71 -17.74 -2.53
N GLU A 49 -3.27 -18.48 -1.57
CA GLU A 49 -2.94 -18.41 -0.14
C GLU A 49 -1.48 -18.80 0.14
N TYR A 50 -0.87 -19.66 -0.71
CA TYR A 50 0.55 -19.99 -0.56
C TYR A 50 1.45 -18.76 -0.78
N LEU A 51 1.24 -18.01 -1.84
CA LEU A 51 2.03 -16.79 -2.09
C LEU A 51 1.71 -15.70 -1.08
N GLU A 52 0.47 -15.62 -0.62
CA GLU A 52 0.12 -14.70 0.45
C GLU A 52 0.80 -15.08 1.77
N SER A 53 0.92 -16.38 2.09
CA SER A 53 1.66 -16.83 3.28
C SER A 53 3.15 -16.48 3.22
N VAL A 54 3.80 -16.60 2.05
CA VAL A 54 5.18 -16.15 1.85
C VAL A 54 5.32 -14.66 2.17
N LYS A 55 4.42 -13.82 1.67
CA LYS A 55 4.38 -12.38 1.96
C LYS A 55 4.22 -12.11 3.45
N GLN A 56 3.34 -12.85 4.12
CA GLN A 56 3.13 -12.75 5.56
C GLN A 56 4.37 -13.15 6.35
N ASP A 57 5.08 -14.20 5.95
CA ASP A 57 6.31 -14.63 6.61
C ASP A 57 7.44 -13.60 6.45
N MET A 58 7.58 -13.00 5.27
CA MET A 58 8.47 -11.85 5.07
C MET A 58 8.13 -10.72 6.06
N PHE A 59 6.84 -10.42 6.22
CA PHE A 59 6.41 -9.36 7.13
C PHE A 59 6.66 -9.74 8.60
N ARG A 60 6.46 -11.01 9.00
CA ARG A 60 6.82 -11.51 10.34
C ARG A 60 8.31 -11.33 10.64
N GLN A 61 9.18 -11.57 9.65
CA GLN A 61 10.62 -11.33 9.80
C GLN A 61 10.93 -9.83 10.01
N LEU A 62 10.25 -8.93 9.29
CA LEU A 62 10.40 -7.48 9.50
C LEU A 62 9.95 -7.03 10.89
N ILE A 63 8.91 -7.63 11.44
CA ILE A 63 8.49 -7.37 12.83
C ILE A 63 9.55 -7.88 13.81
N LYS A 64 10.03 -9.13 13.65
CA LYS A 64 11.04 -9.74 14.53
C LYS A 64 12.36 -8.95 14.51
N SER A 65 12.80 -8.50 13.35
CA SER A 65 14.02 -7.69 13.19
C SER A 65 13.90 -6.26 13.70
N LYS A 66 12.70 -5.84 14.13
CA LYS A 66 12.38 -4.49 14.62
C LYS A 66 12.66 -3.35 13.63
N VAL A 67 12.88 -3.65 12.36
CA VAL A 67 13.15 -2.66 11.28
C VAL A 67 12.08 -1.59 11.19
N LEU A 68 10.82 -1.96 11.44
CA LEU A 68 9.68 -1.04 11.37
C LEU A 68 9.33 -0.38 12.72
N HIS A 69 10.03 -0.70 13.81
CA HIS A 69 9.66 -0.33 15.18
C HIS A 69 9.59 1.19 15.42
N LYS A 70 10.53 1.92 14.84
CA LYS A 70 10.63 3.38 14.99
C LYS A 70 9.59 4.17 14.20
N TYR A 71 8.89 3.52 13.27
CA TYR A 71 7.82 4.15 12.48
C TYR A 71 6.43 3.99 13.09
N ARG A 72 6.36 3.43 14.28
CA ARG A 72 5.10 3.29 15.02
C ARG A 72 4.68 4.63 15.63
N LEU A 73 3.38 4.87 15.64
CA LEU A 73 2.77 5.97 16.40
C LEU A 73 2.15 5.39 17.67
N LYS A 74 2.50 5.93 18.84
CA LYS A 74 2.01 5.41 20.14
C LYS A 74 2.16 3.89 20.28
N GLY A 75 3.28 3.32 19.77
CA GLY A 75 3.56 1.89 19.79
C GLY A 75 2.83 1.04 18.74
N LYS A 76 2.00 1.62 17.88
CA LYS A 76 1.19 0.92 16.87
C LYS A 76 1.69 1.18 15.45
N TYR A 77 1.57 0.18 14.57
CA TYR A 77 1.89 0.30 13.15
C TYR A 77 0.74 0.96 12.40
N LEU A 78 1.05 1.72 11.36
CA LEU A 78 0.08 2.43 10.54
C LEU A 78 -0.37 1.55 9.37
N LEU A 79 -1.62 1.13 9.35
CA LEU A 79 -2.20 0.29 8.32
C LEU A 79 -3.15 1.11 7.45
N ALA A 80 -2.71 1.47 6.25
CA ALA A 80 -3.57 2.07 5.25
C ALA A 80 -4.33 0.97 4.49
N ILE A 81 -5.64 1.16 4.30
CA ILE A 81 -6.47 0.24 3.54
C ILE A 81 -7.19 1.03 2.47
N ASP A 82 -7.12 0.55 1.22
CA ASP A 82 -7.74 1.20 0.07
C ASP A 82 -8.05 0.20 -1.04
N GLY A 83 -9.11 0.47 -1.79
CA GLY A 83 -9.54 -0.33 -2.93
C GLY A 83 -8.96 0.15 -4.25
N SER A 84 -8.67 -0.76 -5.16
CA SER A 84 -8.22 -0.40 -6.51
C SER A 84 -8.77 -1.33 -7.57
N GLY A 85 -9.32 -0.74 -8.65
CA GLY A 85 -9.57 -1.46 -9.89
C GLY A 85 -8.25 -1.79 -10.58
N LEU A 86 -8.12 -3.02 -11.06
CA LEU A 86 -6.91 -3.52 -11.71
C LEU A 86 -7.10 -3.65 -13.22
N GLN A 87 -7.98 -4.52 -13.67
CA GLN A 87 -8.17 -4.86 -15.08
C GLN A 87 -9.64 -4.73 -15.44
N SER A 88 -9.93 -4.19 -16.62
CA SER A 88 -11.30 -4.06 -17.13
C SER A 88 -11.49 -4.91 -18.38
N TYR A 89 -12.70 -5.45 -18.54
CA TYR A 89 -13.09 -6.37 -19.60
C TYR A 89 -14.45 -5.97 -20.15
N ASP A 90 -14.68 -6.27 -21.41
CA ASP A 90 -15.97 -6.16 -22.11
C ASP A 90 -16.79 -7.47 -22.07
N TYR A 91 -16.25 -8.47 -21.41
CA TYR A 91 -16.88 -9.76 -21.12
C TYR A 91 -16.63 -10.16 -19.66
N GLU A 92 -17.37 -11.13 -19.15
CA GLU A 92 -17.14 -11.67 -17.80
C GLU A 92 -15.90 -12.57 -17.77
N PRO A 93 -14.78 -12.12 -17.14
CA PRO A 93 -13.51 -12.85 -17.17
C PRO A 93 -13.50 -14.07 -16.24
N TYR A 94 -14.36 -14.10 -15.23
CA TYR A 94 -14.60 -15.21 -14.32
C TYR A 94 -15.98 -15.06 -13.67
N PRO A 95 -16.63 -16.17 -13.27
CA PRO A 95 -17.95 -16.14 -12.65
C PRO A 95 -18.00 -15.22 -11.43
N GLY A 96 -19.00 -14.34 -11.39
CA GLY A 96 -19.18 -13.40 -10.28
C GLY A 96 -18.27 -12.18 -10.29
N CYS A 97 -17.57 -11.89 -11.39
CA CYS A 97 -16.79 -10.66 -11.51
C CYS A 97 -17.68 -9.42 -11.39
N PRO A 98 -17.35 -8.45 -10.52
CA PRO A 98 -18.10 -7.22 -10.43
C PRO A 98 -18.15 -6.46 -11.75
N HIS A 99 -19.32 -5.93 -12.10
CA HIS A 99 -19.49 -5.16 -13.33
C HIS A 99 -20.31 -3.89 -13.10
N LYS A 100 -20.15 -2.96 -14.03
CA LYS A 100 -20.97 -1.76 -14.12
C LYS A 100 -21.71 -1.77 -15.46
N GLU A 101 -23.01 -1.59 -15.40
CA GLU A 101 -23.86 -1.39 -16.57
C GLU A 101 -24.05 0.11 -16.81
N TYR A 102 -23.81 0.55 -18.02
CA TYR A 102 -23.96 1.94 -18.47
C TYR A 102 -25.35 2.12 -19.09
N LYS A 103 -25.81 3.36 -19.16
CA LYS A 103 -27.12 3.73 -19.79
C LYS A 103 -27.22 3.26 -21.24
N SER A 104 -26.09 3.05 -21.90
CA SER A 104 -26.02 2.51 -23.28
C SER A 104 -26.22 1.00 -23.39
N GLY A 105 -26.47 0.29 -22.27
CA GLY A 105 -26.53 -1.17 -22.22
C GLY A 105 -25.14 -1.84 -22.17
N LYS A 106 -24.05 -1.08 -22.31
CA LYS A 106 -22.70 -1.63 -22.25
C LYS A 106 -22.37 -2.06 -20.83
N LYS A 107 -21.92 -3.32 -20.67
CA LYS A 107 -21.38 -3.85 -19.42
C LYS A 107 -19.86 -3.82 -19.44
N VAL A 108 -19.25 -3.39 -18.32
CA VAL A 108 -17.80 -3.41 -18.15
C VAL A 108 -17.51 -4.12 -16.82
N TRP A 109 -16.85 -5.26 -16.90
CA TRP A 109 -16.38 -6.03 -15.75
C TRP A 109 -15.02 -5.51 -15.30
N THR A 110 -14.82 -5.38 -14.02
CA THR A 110 -13.54 -4.90 -13.47
C THR A 110 -13.13 -5.75 -12.28
N THR A 111 -11.89 -6.23 -12.30
CA THR A 111 -11.29 -6.89 -11.14
C THR A 111 -10.91 -5.85 -10.10
N TYR A 112 -11.34 -6.02 -8.87
CA TYR A 112 -11.05 -5.10 -7.77
C TYR A 112 -10.33 -5.81 -6.63
N ILE A 113 -9.36 -5.13 -6.06
CA ILE A 113 -8.61 -5.57 -4.88
C ILE A 113 -8.73 -4.53 -3.77
N LEU A 114 -8.96 -4.99 -2.55
CA LEU A 114 -8.78 -4.22 -1.34
C LEU A 114 -7.44 -4.60 -0.73
N GLU A 115 -6.55 -3.65 -0.60
CA GLU A 115 -5.20 -3.86 -0.13
C GLU A 115 -4.97 -3.20 1.22
N ALA A 116 -4.29 -3.91 2.12
CA ALA A 116 -3.84 -3.40 3.40
C ALA A 116 -2.31 -3.30 3.40
N LYS A 117 -1.79 -2.07 3.53
CA LYS A 117 -0.34 -1.80 3.52
C LYS A 117 0.11 -1.12 4.80
N ILE A 118 1.22 -1.60 5.36
CA ILE A 118 1.92 -0.85 6.41
C ILE A 118 2.66 0.31 5.74
N VAL A 119 2.27 1.53 6.14
CA VAL A 119 2.86 2.76 5.62
C VAL A 119 3.73 3.45 6.66
N THR A 120 4.78 4.14 6.20
CA THR A 120 5.71 4.86 7.06
C THR A 120 6.04 6.23 6.48
N HIS A 121 6.44 7.19 7.31
CA HIS A 121 6.78 8.53 6.86
C HIS A 121 7.98 8.58 5.89
N ASN A 122 8.89 7.60 5.97
CA ASN A 122 10.06 7.50 5.09
C ASN A 122 9.77 6.80 3.74
N GLY A 123 8.51 6.57 3.38
CA GLY A 123 8.09 6.08 2.07
C GLY A 123 7.96 4.56 1.94
N PHE A 124 7.92 3.79 3.03
CA PHE A 124 7.47 2.41 2.94
C PHE A 124 5.96 2.34 2.76
N SER A 125 5.53 1.46 1.86
CA SER A 125 4.14 1.05 1.62
C SER A 125 4.11 -0.46 1.37
N LEU A 126 4.30 -1.23 2.46
CA LEU A 126 4.53 -2.68 2.41
C LEU A 126 3.21 -3.43 2.50
N SER A 127 2.93 -4.31 1.54
CA SER A 127 1.72 -5.13 1.50
C SER A 127 1.68 -6.09 2.69
N LEU A 128 0.63 -6.00 3.50
CA LEU A 128 0.36 -6.91 4.62
C LEU A 128 -0.61 -8.01 4.22
N ALA A 129 -1.75 -7.62 3.64
CA ALA A 129 -2.81 -8.53 3.22
C ALA A 129 -3.62 -7.94 2.07
N SER A 130 -4.21 -8.81 1.24
CA SER A 130 -4.99 -8.43 0.07
C SER A 130 -6.32 -9.18 0.09
N GLU A 131 -7.43 -8.51 -0.23
CA GLU A 131 -8.76 -9.13 -0.32
C GLU A 131 -9.41 -8.80 -1.65
N TRP A 132 -9.86 -9.82 -2.38
CA TRP A 132 -10.54 -9.61 -3.65
C TRP A 132 -12.01 -9.24 -3.44
N ILE A 133 -12.48 -8.27 -4.21
CA ILE A 133 -13.88 -7.88 -4.25
C ILE A 133 -14.48 -8.72 -5.38
N GLU A 134 -15.18 -9.78 -5.00
CA GLU A 134 -15.77 -10.75 -5.92
C GLU A 134 -17.09 -11.31 -5.37
N ASN A 135 -18.03 -11.65 -6.25
CA ASN A 135 -19.27 -12.29 -5.87
C ASN A 135 -19.01 -13.79 -5.68
N GLY A 136 -19.23 -14.29 -4.46
CA GLY A 136 -18.83 -15.66 -4.11
C GLY A 136 -19.75 -16.77 -4.61
N ASP A 137 -21.05 -16.50 -4.84
CA ASP A 137 -22.02 -17.54 -5.24
C ASP A 137 -23.11 -16.90 -6.11
N GLU A 138 -23.14 -17.23 -7.39
CA GLU A 138 -24.05 -16.66 -8.39
C GLU A 138 -25.53 -16.85 -8.05
N ASN A 139 -25.87 -17.93 -7.34
CA ASN A 139 -27.26 -18.30 -7.05
C ASN A 139 -27.85 -17.57 -5.83
N LYS A 140 -27.07 -16.83 -5.05
CA LYS A 140 -27.49 -16.20 -3.79
C LYS A 140 -27.37 -14.67 -3.75
N PHE A 141 -26.92 -14.02 -4.82
CA PHE A 141 -26.60 -12.59 -4.77
C PHE A 141 -27.70 -11.69 -5.34
N SER A 142 -28.41 -11.00 -4.46
CA SER A 142 -29.21 -9.82 -4.80
C SER A 142 -28.37 -8.54 -4.95
N LYS A 143 -27.11 -8.53 -4.48
CA LYS A 143 -26.18 -7.37 -4.55
C LYS A 143 -24.75 -7.84 -4.75
N GLN A 144 -24.05 -7.17 -5.64
CA GLN A 144 -22.60 -7.36 -5.86
C GLN A 144 -21.81 -7.14 -4.56
N ASP A 145 -20.66 -7.79 -4.47
CA ASP A 145 -19.72 -7.57 -3.37
C ASP A 145 -19.24 -6.12 -3.33
N SER A 146 -18.85 -5.67 -2.17
CA SER A 146 -18.47 -4.29 -1.94
C SER A 146 -17.22 -4.19 -1.11
N GLU A 147 -16.55 -3.05 -1.21
CA GLU A 147 -15.35 -2.74 -0.45
C GLU A 147 -15.56 -2.86 1.07
N GLN A 148 -16.73 -2.47 1.59
CA GLN A 148 -17.03 -2.61 3.01
C GLN A 148 -17.20 -4.07 3.45
N LYS A 149 -17.76 -4.95 2.59
CA LYS A 149 -17.82 -6.39 2.87
C LYS A 149 -16.43 -7.02 2.82
N ALA A 150 -15.65 -6.69 1.80
CA ALA A 150 -14.26 -7.10 1.66
C ALA A 150 -13.41 -6.65 2.85
N PHE A 151 -13.59 -5.42 3.35
CA PHE A 151 -12.92 -4.91 4.54
C PHE A 151 -13.13 -5.80 5.77
N LYS A 152 -14.36 -6.26 6.01
CA LYS A 152 -14.67 -7.16 7.14
C LYS A 152 -13.90 -8.48 7.05
N ARG A 153 -13.85 -9.07 5.84
CA ARG A 153 -13.09 -10.30 5.59
C ARG A 153 -11.59 -10.07 5.77
N LEU A 154 -11.08 -8.96 5.22
CA LEU A 154 -9.67 -8.57 5.31
C LEU A 154 -9.21 -8.40 6.76
N ILE A 155 -9.96 -7.63 7.57
CA ILE A 155 -9.61 -7.42 8.99
C ILE A 155 -9.66 -8.72 9.80
N LYS A 156 -10.68 -9.56 9.57
CA LYS A 156 -10.76 -10.88 10.22
C LYS A 156 -9.54 -11.74 9.91
N ARG A 157 -9.07 -11.73 8.65
CA ARG A 157 -7.87 -12.46 8.24
C ARG A 157 -6.60 -11.86 8.84
N ILE A 158 -6.43 -10.54 8.81
CA ILE A 158 -5.29 -9.86 9.45
C ILE A 158 -5.24 -10.20 10.94
N LYS A 159 -6.37 -10.21 11.65
CA LYS A 159 -6.42 -10.57 13.06
C LYS A 159 -6.06 -12.04 13.31
N LYS A 160 -6.48 -12.94 12.44
CA LYS A 160 -6.10 -14.36 12.49
C LYS A 160 -4.60 -14.55 12.28
N ASP A 161 -4.02 -13.90 11.26
CA ASP A 161 -2.63 -14.11 10.85
C ASP A 161 -1.63 -13.35 11.72
N PHE A 162 -2.06 -12.23 12.32
CA PHE A 162 -1.28 -11.34 13.18
C PHE A 162 -2.06 -10.97 14.46
N PRO A 163 -2.37 -11.92 15.35
CA PRO A 163 -3.31 -11.72 16.46
C PRO A 163 -2.86 -10.64 17.49
N ARG A 164 -1.56 -10.38 17.59
CA ARG A 164 -0.97 -9.41 18.54
C ARG A 164 -0.42 -8.16 17.86
N LEU A 165 -0.63 -7.96 16.56
CA LEU A 165 -0.11 -6.79 15.86
C LEU A 165 -0.90 -5.54 16.26
N PRO A 166 -0.27 -4.55 16.93
CA PRO A 166 -0.95 -3.32 17.30
C PRO A 166 -1.06 -2.40 16.08
N LEU A 167 -2.28 -1.98 15.72
CA LEU A 167 -2.56 -1.23 14.50
C LEU A 167 -3.29 0.08 14.76
N ILE A 168 -2.98 1.08 13.93
CA ILE A 168 -3.81 2.26 13.65
C ILE A 168 -4.29 2.14 12.21
N LEU A 169 -5.60 2.06 12.02
CA LEU A 169 -6.22 1.98 10.69
C LEU A 169 -6.29 3.39 10.09
N LEU A 170 -5.76 3.56 8.89
CA LEU A 170 -5.84 4.79 8.11
C LEU A 170 -6.82 4.55 6.95
N LEU A 171 -8.02 5.13 7.04
CA LEU A 171 -9.12 4.84 6.12
C LEU A 171 -9.66 6.11 5.47
N ASP A 172 -10.27 5.93 4.30
CA ASP A 172 -10.91 7.04 3.58
C ASP A 172 -12.34 7.34 4.08
N GLY A 173 -13.00 8.35 3.47
CA GLY A 173 -14.35 8.77 3.84
C GLY A 173 -15.48 7.80 3.46
N LEU A 174 -15.20 6.60 2.97
CA LEU A 174 -16.18 5.52 2.78
C LEU A 174 -16.45 4.76 4.09
N TYR A 175 -15.48 4.78 5.02
CA TYR A 175 -15.44 3.90 6.19
C TYR A 175 -16.02 4.47 7.49
N PRO A 176 -16.28 5.79 7.70
CA PRO A 176 -16.79 6.25 8.99
C PRO A 176 -18.23 5.78 9.19
N ASN A 177 -18.39 4.66 9.89
CA ASN A 177 -19.69 4.11 10.26
C ASN A 177 -19.56 3.19 11.49
N ASN A 178 -20.71 2.90 12.13
CA ASN A 178 -20.77 2.12 13.35
C ASN A 178 -20.13 0.72 13.24
N SER A 179 -20.30 0.06 12.10
CA SER A 179 -19.74 -1.29 11.91
C SER A 179 -18.21 -1.27 11.96
N ILE A 180 -17.58 -0.27 11.35
CA ILE A 180 -16.12 -0.10 11.33
C ILE A 180 -15.60 0.26 12.72
N PHE A 181 -16.30 1.16 13.44
CA PHE A 181 -15.91 1.52 14.81
C PHE A 181 -16.01 0.33 15.77
N ASN A 182 -17.05 -0.53 15.64
CA ASN A 182 -17.16 -1.77 16.41
C ASN A 182 -16.00 -2.73 16.10
N ILE A 183 -15.68 -2.95 14.81
CA ILE A 183 -14.57 -3.80 14.39
C ILE A 183 -13.25 -3.30 14.99
N ALA A 184 -13.00 -1.99 14.97
CA ALA A 184 -11.79 -1.42 15.57
C ALA A 184 -11.76 -1.66 17.09
N LYS A 185 -12.87 -1.45 17.79
CA LYS A 185 -12.99 -1.69 19.22
C LYS A 185 -12.76 -3.15 19.60
N GLU A 186 -13.41 -4.09 18.91
CA GLU A 186 -13.31 -5.53 19.14
C GLU A 186 -11.88 -6.07 18.94
N ASN A 187 -11.13 -5.47 18.01
CA ASN A 187 -9.76 -5.86 17.72
C ASN A 187 -8.69 -5.07 18.46
N ALA A 188 -9.07 -4.11 19.32
CA ALA A 188 -8.19 -3.17 20.00
C ALA A 188 -7.31 -2.33 19.04
N TYR A 189 -7.86 -2.00 17.86
CA TYR A 189 -7.25 -1.12 16.89
C TYR A 189 -7.65 0.32 17.13
N ASP A 190 -6.70 1.23 16.90
CA ASP A 190 -7.04 2.64 16.75
C ASP A 190 -7.32 2.94 15.27
N PHE A 191 -7.89 4.11 15.02
CA PHE A 191 -8.15 4.53 13.66
C PHE A 191 -8.04 6.06 13.50
N LEU A 192 -7.73 6.47 12.28
CA LEU A 192 -7.81 7.82 11.75
C LEU A 192 -8.53 7.72 10.41
N ILE A 193 -9.77 8.15 10.36
CA ILE A 193 -10.62 8.02 9.17
C ILE A 193 -10.97 9.41 8.66
N THR A 194 -10.84 9.63 7.36
CA THR A 194 -11.28 10.88 6.73
C THR A 194 -12.79 11.05 6.93
N LEU A 195 -13.21 12.19 7.48
CA LEU A 195 -14.60 12.55 7.61
C LEU A 195 -14.96 13.55 6.51
N LYS A 196 -15.69 13.09 5.49
CA LYS A 196 -16.19 13.95 4.40
C LYS A 196 -17.46 14.67 4.84
N ASP A 197 -17.70 15.83 4.24
CA ASP A 197 -18.97 16.55 4.44
C ASP A 197 -20.15 15.63 4.04
N GLY A 198 -21.18 15.64 4.87
CA GLY A 198 -22.35 14.76 4.70
C GLY A 198 -22.26 13.38 5.35
N ASN A 199 -21.06 12.93 5.77
CA ASN A 199 -20.94 11.70 6.54
C ASN A 199 -21.32 11.94 8.00
N LEU A 200 -21.99 10.96 8.64
CA LEU A 200 -22.32 10.97 10.07
C LEU A 200 -23.00 12.30 10.51
N LYS A 201 -24.20 12.58 10.01
CA LYS A 201 -24.92 13.84 10.27
C LYS A 201 -24.86 14.30 11.72
N SER A 202 -25.14 13.42 12.67
CA SER A 202 -25.08 13.73 14.09
C SER A 202 -23.69 14.13 14.62
N VAL A 203 -22.62 13.69 13.96
CA VAL A 203 -21.25 14.13 14.25
C VAL A 203 -21.04 15.52 13.65
N GLN A 204 -21.50 15.74 12.41
CA GLN A 204 -21.40 17.06 11.76
C GLN A 204 -22.13 18.16 12.56
N GLU A 205 -23.30 17.86 13.10
CA GLU A 205 -24.05 18.76 13.98
C GLU A 205 -23.23 19.11 15.23
N GLN A 206 -22.64 18.13 15.90
CA GLN A 206 -21.81 18.36 17.09
C GLN A 206 -20.56 19.21 16.79
N ILE A 207 -19.90 19.02 15.65
CA ILE A 207 -18.72 19.82 15.29
C ILE A 207 -19.08 21.22 14.77
N SER A 208 -20.33 21.46 14.38
CA SER A 208 -20.81 22.77 13.98
C SER A 208 -20.99 23.70 15.19
N ASP A 209 -21.13 23.17 16.39
CA ASP A 209 -21.15 23.93 17.63
C ASP A 209 -19.75 24.47 17.96
N LYS A 210 -19.53 25.75 17.68
CA LYS A 210 -18.25 26.43 17.84
C LYS A 210 -17.70 26.46 19.28
N GLN A 211 -18.50 26.17 20.28
CA GLN A 211 -18.08 26.15 21.69
C GLN A 211 -17.35 24.88 22.08
N LEU A 212 -17.41 23.83 21.26
CA LEU A 212 -16.86 22.50 21.56
C LEU A 212 -15.45 22.25 21.02
N PHE A 213 -14.74 23.24 20.48
CA PHE A 213 -13.42 23.01 19.91
C PHE A 213 -12.29 23.81 20.58
N LYS A 214 -11.09 23.23 20.57
CA LYS A 214 -9.84 23.89 20.90
C LYS A 214 -9.07 24.17 19.63
N GLN A 215 -8.58 25.40 19.45
CA GLN A 215 -7.84 25.80 18.23
C GLN A 215 -6.36 26.05 18.53
N TYR A 216 -5.50 25.57 17.63
CA TYR A 216 -4.06 25.78 17.65
C TYR A 216 -3.56 26.12 16.25
N GLN A 217 -2.43 26.81 16.17
CA GLN A 217 -1.80 27.16 14.90
C GLN A 217 -0.30 26.91 14.97
N GLU A 218 0.23 26.36 13.89
CA GLU A 218 1.65 26.23 13.64
C GLU A 218 1.96 26.81 12.25
N SER A 219 3.16 27.36 12.08
CA SER A 219 3.59 27.89 10.78
C SER A 219 5.09 27.71 10.59
N GLY A 220 5.52 27.49 9.37
CA GLY A 220 6.93 27.35 9.03
C GLY A 220 7.19 27.45 7.54
N TRP A 221 8.41 27.87 7.19
CA TRP A 221 8.88 27.88 5.82
C TRP A 221 9.37 26.50 5.39
N VAL A 222 8.97 26.06 4.19
CA VAL A 222 9.27 24.73 3.66
C VAL A 222 9.97 24.85 2.31
N GLY A 223 10.92 23.91 2.07
CA GLY A 223 11.75 23.86 0.89
C GLY A 223 13.18 24.33 1.18
N ALA A 224 14.16 23.83 0.42
CA ALA A 224 15.57 24.18 0.58
C ALA A 224 15.83 25.68 0.35
N ASP A 225 15.00 26.32 -0.47
CA ASP A 225 15.02 27.73 -0.84
C ASP A 225 14.05 28.61 -0.01
N LYS A 226 13.34 28.01 0.96
CA LYS A 226 12.32 28.65 1.78
C LYS A 226 11.27 29.44 0.97
N LYS A 227 10.92 28.97 -0.23
CA LYS A 227 9.97 29.65 -1.13
C LYS A 227 8.51 29.49 -0.73
N LYS A 228 8.17 28.50 0.09
CA LYS A 228 6.80 28.22 0.50
C LYS A 228 6.64 28.42 1.99
N LEU A 229 5.65 29.22 2.38
CA LEU A 229 5.17 29.32 3.74
C LEU A 229 3.96 28.40 3.89
N ILE A 230 4.03 27.49 4.86
CA ILE A 230 2.91 26.63 5.25
C ILE A 230 2.45 27.07 6.63
N LYS A 231 1.16 27.38 6.73
CA LYS A 231 0.46 27.60 8.00
C LYS A 231 -0.55 26.48 8.18
N GLU A 232 -0.51 25.82 9.32
CA GLU A 232 -1.47 24.80 9.68
C GLU A 232 -2.25 25.23 10.90
N ARG A 233 -3.57 25.25 10.79
CA ARG A 233 -4.50 25.51 11.89
C ARG A 233 -5.18 24.20 12.25
N TYR A 234 -5.21 23.87 13.55
CA TYR A 234 -5.82 22.66 14.06
C TYR A 234 -7.01 23.04 14.93
N ARG A 235 -8.15 22.39 14.69
CA ARG A 235 -9.32 22.43 15.58
C ARG A 235 -9.57 21.04 16.09
N ILE A 236 -9.64 20.90 17.40
CA ILE A 236 -9.85 19.64 18.09
C ILE A 236 -11.23 19.67 18.75
N TYR A 237 -12.05 18.72 18.38
CA TYR A 237 -13.37 18.50 18.97
C TYR A 237 -13.28 17.26 19.84
N GLU A 238 -13.47 17.43 21.13
CA GLU A 238 -13.45 16.36 22.13
C GLU A 238 -14.88 15.88 22.42
N ASP A 239 -14.99 14.69 22.99
CA ASP A 239 -16.25 14.11 23.49
C ASP A 239 -17.38 13.98 22.43
N ILE A 240 -17.03 13.87 21.17
CA ILE A 240 -17.98 13.59 20.10
C ILE A 240 -18.60 12.22 20.32
N ARG A 241 -19.91 12.17 20.41
CA ARG A 241 -20.65 10.92 20.64
C ARG A 241 -21.32 10.44 19.38
N TYR A 242 -21.06 9.19 19.02
CA TYR A 242 -21.77 8.53 17.94
C TYR A 242 -22.16 7.12 18.37
N LYS A 243 -23.46 6.87 18.59
CA LYS A 243 -23.97 5.63 19.19
C LYS A 243 -23.23 5.32 20.50
N ASN A 244 -22.62 4.14 20.61
CA ASN A 244 -21.89 3.69 21.79
C ASN A 244 -20.38 4.02 21.73
N HIS A 245 -19.98 4.96 20.88
CA HIS A 245 -18.60 5.37 20.69
C HIS A 245 -18.37 6.81 21.20
N LYS A 246 -17.28 6.97 21.96
CA LYS A 246 -16.70 8.26 22.28
C LYS A 246 -15.55 8.51 21.29
N LEU A 247 -15.65 9.57 20.51
CA LEU A 247 -14.79 9.88 19.41
C LEU A 247 -14.19 11.28 19.56
N TYR A 248 -13.17 11.53 18.76
CA TYR A 248 -12.50 12.81 18.61
C TYR A 248 -12.52 13.20 17.14
N VAL A 249 -12.66 14.49 16.85
CA VAL A 249 -12.51 15.00 15.50
C VAL A 249 -11.36 16.00 15.48
N LEU A 250 -10.46 15.80 14.51
CA LEU A 250 -9.34 16.70 14.24
C LEU A 250 -9.56 17.33 12.87
N GLU A 251 -9.76 18.63 12.83
CA GLU A 251 -9.79 19.42 11.61
C GLU A 251 -8.44 20.11 11.44
N THR A 252 -7.87 20.00 10.26
CA THR A 252 -6.63 20.66 9.88
C THR A 252 -6.85 21.51 8.65
N ILE A 253 -6.54 22.79 8.75
CA ILE A 253 -6.59 23.74 7.64
C ILE A 253 -5.16 24.10 7.30
N VAL A 254 -4.73 23.74 6.09
CA VAL A 254 -3.38 23.99 5.57
C VAL A 254 -3.45 25.13 4.57
N GLU A 255 -2.85 26.26 4.91
CA GLU A 255 -2.66 27.41 4.02
C GLU A 255 -1.22 27.36 3.46
N LYS A 256 -1.08 27.37 2.16
CA LYS A 256 0.19 27.45 1.45
C LYS A 256 0.28 28.79 0.74
N LYS A 257 1.35 29.53 0.99
CA LYS A 257 1.67 30.78 0.28
C LYS A 257 3.05 30.66 -0.37
N GLU A 258 3.14 30.98 -1.65
CA GLU A 258 4.44 31.12 -2.33
C GLU A 258 4.99 32.53 -2.08
N ARG A 259 6.32 32.64 -1.88
CA ARG A 259 6.99 33.87 -1.42
C ARG A 259 6.83 35.04 -2.41
N ASP A 260 6.85 34.74 -3.69
CA ASP A 260 6.89 35.72 -4.78
C ASP A 260 5.55 35.85 -5.53
N THR A 261 4.49 35.28 -4.98
CA THR A 261 3.15 35.32 -5.58
C THR A 261 2.06 35.56 -4.53
N ASP A 262 0.98 36.21 -4.93
CA ASP A 262 -0.22 36.33 -4.07
C ASP A 262 -1.10 35.08 -4.05
N LYS A 263 -0.61 33.99 -4.69
CA LYS A 263 -1.35 32.71 -4.71
C LYS A 263 -1.36 32.10 -3.33
N LYS A 264 -2.54 31.96 -2.78
CA LYS A 264 -2.83 31.20 -1.56
C LYS A 264 -3.67 30.00 -1.92
N GLU A 265 -3.25 28.85 -1.45
CA GLU A 265 -4.05 27.61 -1.50
C GLU A 265 -4.43 27.23 -0.09
N GLU A 266 -5.72 27.05 0.16
CA GLU A 266 -6.22 26.52 1.42
C GLU A 266 -6.79 25.12 1.19
N THR A 267 -6.37 24.17 2.01
CA THR A 267 -6.88 22.80 1.98
C THR A 267 -7.35 22.40 3.36
N ARG A 268 -8.59 21.90 3.45
CA ARG A 268 -9.20 21.43 4.68
C ARG A 268 -9.19 19.91 4.74
N PHE A 269 -8.75 19.36 5.87
CA PHE A 269 -8.80 17.93 6.18
C PHE A 269 -9.56 17.75 7.49
N VAL A 270 -10.50 16.82 7.52
CA VAL A 270 -11.22 16.45 8.72
C VAL A 270 -11.07 14.96 8.96
N PHE A 271 -10.67 14.58 10.18
CA PHE A 271 -10.46 13.20 10.57
C PHE A 271 -11.26 12.87 11.83
N ILE A 272 -11.91 11.71 11.83
CA ILE A 272 -12.56 11.14 13.00
C ILE A 272 -11.69 10.00 13.56
N SER A 273 -11.59 9.91 14.88
CA SER A 273 -10.68 8.98 15.54
C SER A 273 -11.18 8.56 16.92
N ASN A 274 -10.71 7.40 17.39
CA ASN A 274 -10.77 7.01 18.80
C ASN A 274 -9.52 7.43 19.59
N ILE A 275 -8.53 8.04 18.93
CA ILE A 275 -7.31 8.58 19.55
C ILE A 275 -7.59 10.01 20.00
N ARG A 276 -7.35 10.30 21.29
CA ARG A 276 -7.42 11.67 21.79
C ARG A 276 -6.35 12.52 21.12
N ALA A 277 -6.79 13.63 20.52
CA ALA A 277 -5.93 14.67 20.00
C ALA A 277 -5.70 15.76 21.05
N GLU A 278 -4.46 16.24 21.16
CA GLU A 278 -4.04 17.32 22.04
C GLU A 278 -3.16 18.28 21.24
N LYS A 279 -2.90 19.49 21.78
CA LYS A 279 -2.03 20.48 21.14
C LYS A 279 -0.69 19.87 20.69
N SER A 280 -0.04 19.12 21.59
CA SER A 280 1.26 18.47 21.35
C SER A 280 1.22 17.36 20.28
N THR A 281 0.06 16.80 19.99
CA THR A 281 -0.10 15.64 19.09
C THR A 281 -0.90 15.95 17.82
N ALA A 282 -1.55 17.11 17.72
CA ALA A 282 -2.42 17.47 16.60
C ALA A 282 -1.70 17.40 15.24
N HIS A 283 -0.52 18.01 15.16
CA HIS A 283 0.33 17.98 13.95
C HIS A 283 0.69 16.53 13.56
N GLN A 284 1.15 15.73 14.53
CA GLN A 284 1.55 14.34 14.28
C GLN A 284 0.36 13.49 13.82
N LEU A 285 -0.82 13.63 14.46
CA LEU A 285 -2.03 12.89 14.09
C LEU A 285 -2.55 13.29 12.71
N SER A 286 -2.56 14.58 12.40
CA SER A 286 -2.95 15.08 11.07
C SER A 286 -2.02 14.54 9.97
N ASN A 287 -0.71 14.62 10.17
CA ASN A 287 0.26 14.07 9.22
C ASN A 287 0.12 12.56 9.08
N THR A 288 -0.13 11.84 10.19
CA THR A 288 -0.35 10.39 10.16
C THR A 288 -1.61 10.04 9.36
N ALA A 289 -2.72 10.72 9.59
CA ALA A 289 -3.95 10.47 8.85
C ALA A 289 -3.78 10.69 7.34
N ARG A 290 -3.03 11.74 6.95
CA ARG A 290 -2.68 12.02 5.55
C ARG A 290 -1.78 10.94 4.93
N MET A 291 -1.07 10.14 5.73
CA MET A 291 -0.26 9.03 5.22
C MET A 291 -1.10 7.90 4.58
N ARG A 292 -2.43 7.88 4.74
CA ARG A 292 -3.30 7.00 3.97
C ARG A 292 -3.01 7.09 2.46
N TRP A 293 -2.76 8.29 1.95
CA TRP A 293 -2.48 8.48 0.52
C TRP A 293 -1.23 7.79 0.01
N LYS A 294 -0.36 7.29 0.89
CA LYS A 294 0.81 6.51 0.48
C LYS A 294 0.45 5.17 -0.15
N ILE A 295 -0.69 4.57 0.24
CA ILE A 295 -1.16 3.34 -0.41
C ILE A 295 -1.51 3.59 -1.88
N GLU A 296 -2.08 4.77 -2.18
CA GLU A 296 -2.42 5.16 -3.54
C GLU A 296 -1.16 5.60 -4.31
N ASN A 297 -0.40 6.56 -3.79
CA ASN A 297 0.72 7.19 -4.50
C ASN A 297 1.96 6.29 -4.59
N GLU A 298 2.41 5.76 -3.45
CA GLU A 298 3.63 4.94 -3.34
C GLU A 298 3.33 3.44 -3.51
N GLY A 299 2.06 3.06 -3.46
CA GLY A 299 1.56 1.73 -3.75
C GLY A 299 1.01 1.63 -5.18
N PHE A 300 -0.30 1.80 -5.32
CA PHE A 300 -1.01 1.51 -6.57
C PHE A 300 -0.54 2.31 -7.78
N ASN A 301 -0.40 3.64 -7.66
CA ASN A 301 -0.01 4.49 -8.81
C ASN A 301 1.39 4.15 -9.30
N LYS A 302 2.33 3.91 -8.37
CA LYS A 302 3.67 3.46 -8.72
C LYS A 302 3.63 2.10 -9.41
N GLN A 303 2.87 1.15 -8.87
CA GLN A 303 2.76 -0.20 -9.44
C GLN A 303 2.04 -0.21 -10.80
N LYS A 304 1.06 0.69 -11.02
CA LYS A 304 0.35 0.81 -12.30
C LYS A 304 1.20 1.48 -13.37
N ASN A 305 1.81 2.61 -13.04
CA ASN A 305 2.31 3.56 -14.04
C ASN A 305 3.83 3.54 -14.23
N GLN A 306 4.59 3.09 -13.22
CA GLN A 306 6.04 3.23 -13.26
C GLN A 306 6.78 1.90 -13.40
N ASP A 307 6.50 0.92 -12.53
CA ASP A 307 7.44 -0.17 -12.33
C ASP A 307 6.92 -1.57 -12.74
N TYR A 308 5.63 -1.89 -12.50
CA TYR A 308 5.21 -3.30 -12.50
C TYR A 308 4.08 -3.63 -13.47
N ALA A 309 3.54 -2.65 -14.19
CA ALA A 309 2.38 -2.82 -15.08
C ALA A 309 1.22 -3.56 -14.39
N LEU A 310 0.84 -3.11 -13.16
CA LEU A 310 -0.18 -3.75 -12.32
C LEU A 310 -1.51 -4.01 -13.04
N THR A 311 -1.87 -3.17 -14.01
CA THR A 311 -3.08 -3.32 -14.82
C THR A 311 -2.94 -4.25 -16.01
N HIS A 312 -1.73 -4.78 -16.26
CA HIS A 312 -1.50 -5.72 -17.37
C HIS A 312 -2.17 -7.07 -17.07
N LYS A 313 -2.79 -7.64 -18.09
CA LYS A 313 -3.47 -8.95 -18.01
C LYS A 313 -2.45 -10.08 -18.19
N PHE A 314 -1.66 -10.37 -17.13
CA PHE A 314 -0.63 -11.43 -17.15
C PHE A 314 -1.22 -12.82 -17.41
N SER A 315 -2.42 -13.10 -16.89
CA SER A 315 -3.24 -14.24 -17.29
C SER A 315 -4.61 -13.75 -17.74
N ARG A 316 -5.05 -14.20 -18.94
CA ARG A 316 -6.35 -13.81 -19.49
C ARG A 316 -7.45 -14.83 -19.23
N THR A 317 -7.08 -16.05 -18.88
CA THR A 317 -7.97 -17.20 -18.84
C THR A 317 -8.11 -17.82 -17.46
N SER A 318 -7.35 -17.33 -16.45
CA SER A 318 -7.39 -17.86 -15.10
C SER A 318 -7.33 -16.76 -14.07
N PHE A 319 -8.39 -16.64 -13.28
CA PHE A 319 -8.43 -15.71 -12.16
C PHE A 319 -7.49 -16.13 -11.02
N THR A 320 -7.34 -17.45 -10.78
CA THR A 320 -6.35 -17.98 -9.85
C THR A 320 -4.94 -17.52 -10.22
N ALA A 321 -4.55 -17.63 -11.48
CA ALA A 321 -3.26 -17.12 -11.93
C ALA A 321 -3.15 -15.60 -11.79
N THR A 322 -4.22 -14.84 -12.06
CA THR A 322 -4.25 -13.38 -11.84
C THR A 322 -4.00 -13.03 -10.38
N LYS A 323 -4.65 -13.74 -9.44
CA LYS A 323 -4.39 -13.59 -7.99
C LYS A 323 -2.93 -13.88 -7.65
N ASN A 324 -2.36 -14.93 -8.21
CA ASN A 324 -0.96 -15.30 -7.98
C ASN A 324 0.03 -14.30 -8.56
N TYR A 325 -0.17 -13.81 -9.78
CA TYR A 325 0.64 -12.73 -10.34
C TYR A 325 0.59 -11.47 -9.47
N TYR A 326 -0.57 -11.14 -8.93
CA TYR A 326 -0.71 -10.03 -8.00
C TYR A 326 0.14 -10.22 -6.73
N GLN A 327 0.08 -11.39 -6.10
CA GLN A 327 0.87 -11.67 -4.90
C GLN A 327 2.38 -11.64 -5.19
N LEU A 328 2.83 -12.22 -6.30
CA LEU A 328 4.24 -12.16 -6.73
C LEU A 328 4.71 -10.72 -6.96
N LEU A 329 3.84 -9.86 -7.53
CA LEU A 329 4.13 -8.44 -7.70
C LEU A 329 4.30 -7.74 -6.35
N GLN A 330 3.40 -8.00 -5.38
CA GLN A 330 3.51 -7.42 -4.04
C GLN A 330 4.77 -7.88 -3.30
N ILE A 331 5.16 -9.15 -3.43
CA ILE A 331 6.41 -9.69 -2.88
C ILE A 331 7.61 -8.97 -3.51
N ALA A 332 7.65 -8.84 -4.84
CA ALA A 332 8.73 -8.15 -5.53
C ALA A 332 8.82 -6.67 -5.15
N ASP A 333 7.69 -5.99 -4.98
CA ASP A 333 7.64 -4.60 -4.52
C ASP A 333 8.17 -4.46 -3.08
N MET A 334 7.85 -5.40 -2.17
CA MET A 334 8.41 -5.42 -0.83
C MET A 334 9.94 -5.60 -0.86
N VAL A 335 10.45 -6.54 -1.66
CA VAL A 335 11.89 -6.76 -1.83
C VAL A 335 12.58 -5.48 -2.33
N HIS A 336 12.02 -4.83 -3.34
CA HIS A 336 12.57 -3.58 -3.87
C HIS A 336 12.56 -2.44 -2.84
N GLN A 337 11.44 -2.25 -2.14
CA GLN A 337 11.35 -1.19 -1.13
C GLN A 337 12.39 -1.38 -0.02
N LEU A 338 12.63 -2.61 0.40
CA LEU A 338 13.65 -2.93 1.41
C LEU A 338 15.06 -2.77 0.83
N SER A 339 15.35 -3.39 -0.32
CA SER A 339 16.69 -3.36 -0.93
C SER A 339 17.16 -1.94 -1.24
N PHE A 340 16.28 -1.08 -1.79
CA PHE A 340 16.65 0.29 -2.12
C PHE A 340 16.80 1.21 -0.89
N LYS A 341 16.44 0.75 0.29
CA LYS A 341 16.70 1.44 1.57
C LYS A 341 17.99 0.95 2.26
N LEU A 342 18.64 -0.11 1.76
CA LEU A 342 19.92 -0.53 2.27
C LEU A 342 20.97 0.58 2.10
N ILE A 343 21.81 0.78 3.11
CA ILE A 343 22.85 1.83 3.09
C ILE A 343 23.74 1.62 1.88
N ALA A 344 24.26 0.41 1.68
CA ALA A 344 25.15 0.08 0.57
C ALA A 344 24.53 0.42 -0.80
N VAL A 345 23.24 0.09 -1.00
CA VAL A 345 22.53 0.39 -2.26
C VAL A 345 22.34 1.89 -2.44
N LYS A 346 21.96 2.62 -1.39
CA LYS A 346 21.83 4.09 -1.46
C LYS A 346 23.14 4.78 -1.77
N GLU A 347 24.22 4.35 -1.13
CA GLU A 347 25.55 4.91 -1.36
C GLU A 347 26.04 4.61 -2.78
N PHE A 348 25.82 3.39 -3.26
CA PHE A 348 26.12 3.02 -4.64
C PHE A 348 25.36 3.89 -5.65
N VAL A 349 24.04 3.99 -5.50
CA VAL A 349 23.18 4.81 -6.37
C VAL A 349 23.63 6.28 -6.36
N LYS A 350 23.94 6.83 -5.18
CA LYS A 350 24.41 8.21 -5.03
C LYS A 350 25.79 8.41 -5.69
N ARG A 351 26.73 7.49 -5.43
CA ARG A 351 28.11 7.55 -5.96
C ARG A 351 28.15 7.59 -7.49
N TYR A 352 27.29 6.80 -8.13
CA TYR A 352 27.24 6.67 -9.60
C TYR A 352 26.14 7.50 -10.26
N GLY A 353 25.42 8.34 -9.53
CA GLY A 353 24.34 9.18 -10.07
C GLY A 353 23.20 8.38 -10.71
N LEU A 354 22.95 7.16 -10.26
CA LEU A 354 21.99 6.25 -10.90
C LEU A 354 20.56 6.52 -10.42
N THR A 355 19.61 6.31 -11.32
CA THR A 355 18.19 6.08 -10.92
C THR A 355 17.99 4.61 -10.56
N ILE A 356 16.93 4.31 -9.79
CA ILE A 356 16.55 2.91 -9.49
C ILE A 356 16.31 2.11 -10.77
N LYS A 357 15.72 2.71 -11.79
CA LYS A 357 15.53 2.06 -13.10
C LYS A 357 16.88 1.70 -13.74
N ALA A 358 17.83 2.63 -13.74
CA ALA A 358 19.16 2.38 -14.29
C ALA A 358 19.93 1.31 -13.50
N LEU A 359 19.76 1.30 -12.15
CA LEU A 359 20.33 0.24 -11.32
C LEU A 359 19.81 -1.15 -11.71
N ILE A 360 18.49 -1.32 -11.84
CA ILE A 360 17.90 -2.60 -12.26
C ILE A 360 18.39 -3.02 -13.65
N GLN A 361 18.47 -2.07 -14.59
CA GLN A 361 18.99 -2.34 -15.93
C GLN A 361 20.46 -2.79 -15.90
N LYS A 362 21.29 -2.14 -15.06
CA LYS A 362 22.68 -2.59 -14.84
C LYS A 362 22.75 -3.99 -14.26
N ILE A 363 21.95 -4.31 -13.26
CA ILE A 363 21.87 -5.67 -12.68
C ILE A 363 21.51 -6.68 -13.76
N LEU A 364 20.52 -6.39 -14.61
CA LEU A 364 20.14 -7.26 -15.73
C LEU A 364 21.28 -7.42 -16.75
N SER A 365 21.98 -6.33 -17.09
CA SER A 365 23.12 -6.41 -17.99
C SER A 365 24.22 -7.32 -17.44
N TYR A 366 24.55 -7.17 -16.15
CA TYR A 366 25.54 -8.08 -15.52
C TYR A 366 25.08 -9.52 -15.47
N LEU A 367 23.80 -9.77 -15.12
CA LEU A 367 23.24 -11.13 -15.13
C LEU A 367 23.25 -11.76 -16.53
N SER A 368 23.35 -10.98 -17.60
CA SER A 368 23.37 -11.43 -19.00
C SER A 368 24.77 -11.47 -19.61
N MET A 369 25.83 -11.35 -18.80
CA MET A 369 27.24 -11.46 -19.20
C MET A 369 27.84 -12.78 -18.73
N PRO A 370 28.79 -13.36 -19.49
CA PRO A 370 29.47 -14.60 -19.10
C PRO A 370 30.38 -14.39 -17.86
N ASP A 371 30.42 -15.37 -17.00
CA ASP A 371 31.41 -15.59 -15.90
C ASP A 371 31.84 -14.39 -15.05
N ILE A 372 30.95 -13.46 -14.79
CA ILE A 372 31.26 -12.23 -14.02
C ILE A 372 31.04 -12.35 -12.50
N PHE A 373 30.46 -13.45 -12.02
CA PHE A 373 30.13 -13.60 -10.61
C PHE A 373 31.15 -14.48 -9.88
N ASP A 374 31.86 -13.86 -8.94
CA ASP A 374 32.63 -14.52 -7.91
C ASP A 374 31.68 -14.97 -6.80
N ILE A 375 31.40 -16.25 -6.73
CA ILE A 375 30.44 -16.84 -5.79
C ILE A 375 30.98 -16.76 -4.36
N GLU A 376 32.27 -16.99 -4.13
CA GLU A 376 32.91 -16.93 -2.81
C GLU A 376 32.77 -15.50 -2.23
N LEU A 377 33.06 -14.48 -3.05
CA LEU A 377 32.88 -13.09 -2.65
C LEU A 377 31.42 -12.77 -2.33
N ILE A 378 30.48 -13.30 -3.10
CA ILE A 378 29.04 -13.07 -2.86
C ILE A 378 28.61 -13.72 -1.54
N GLU A 379 29.03 -14.94 -1.27
CA GLU A 379 28.75 -15.65 -0.01
C GLU A 379 29.33 -14.89 1.18
N GLU A 380 30.57 -14.40 1.09
CA GLU A 380 31.16 -13.53 2.12
C GLU A 380 30.32 -12.27 2.36
N LEU A 381 29.88 -11.59 1.30
CA LEU A 381 29.05 -10.39 1.41
C LEU A 381 27.68 -10.66 2.05
N LEU A 382 27.08 -11.83 1.83
CA LEU A 382 25.81 -12.22 2.41
C LEU A 382 25.89 -12.47 3.92
N THR A 383 27.09 -12.81 4.45
CA THR A 383 27.30 -12.96 5.90
C THR A 383 27.35 -11.60 6.65
N LYS A 384 27.63 -10.51 5.94
CA LYS A 384 27.74 -9.17 6.53
C LYS A 384 26.36 -8.61 6.90
N LYS A 385 26.24 -8.03 8.08
CA LYS A 385 25.00 -7.36 8.52
C LYS A 385 24.65 -6.21 7.58
N GLN A 386 23.50 -6.31 6.94
CA GLN A 386 22.97 -5.25 6.12
C GLN A 386 22.21 -4.22 6.98
N GLN A 387 22.40 -2.93 6.71
CA GLN A 387 21.77 -1.85 7.45
C GLN A 387 20.85 -1.05 6.52
N LEU A 388 19.65 -0.75 7.03
CA LEU A 388 18.72 0.17 6.36
C LEU A 388 19.02 1.61 6.79
N ARG A 389 19.14 2.51 5.81
CA ARG A 389 19.26 3.95 6.06
C ARG A 389 17.85 4.54 6.23
N TYR A 390 17.70 5.26 7.29
CA TYR A 390 16.43 5.83 7.74
C TYR A 390 16.31 7.29 7.34
#